data_fd8e223c2d903b29be1fbeb140492bd4
#
_entry.id   fd8e223c2d903b29be1fbeb140492bd4
#
_cell.length_a   1.000
_cell.length_b   1.000
_cell.length_c   1.000
_cell.angle_alpha   90.00
_cell.angle_beta   90.00
_cell.angle_gamma   90.00
#
_symmetry.space_group_name_H-M   'P 1'
#
loop_
_entity.id
_entity.type
_entity.pdbx_description
1 polymer ?
#
loop_
_entity_poly.entity_id
_entity_poly.type
_entity_poly.pdbx_seq_one_letter_code
_entity_poly.pdbx_strand_id
1 'polypeptide(L)'
;MADLETGSEFAGCRIEGVLGRGGMGVIYRATELSLGRPVALKLIATEQASDPDVRERFEREARLTASIEHPNVVPVYAAGEEDGHLYLVMRYVPGTDLHHLLRSEGALEPARAASIVAQVAGALDAAHAAGLVHRDVKPANVLLAGSHAYLSDFGITRVQASDTRITDSGNWIGTVDFMAPEHLRGEPTDARADVYALGCVLYTALTGKPPFRRETVPATITAHLHEAPPRPSAVALGVPVAFDAVIARALAKEPADRYPSAGDLGRAALAAAAGERASTARGSVATGAATPEEAEPTRIAPLAGATAVMAPPERTRVAEPVRVRAREDAPPVRPHEVKVQRGRGRKLALAATVIALAIPAIAVARWVSGSGGTPSGPLSAGEVLTTAQKFADAYTHEDDAALRHVLTPDVARYGTDPQVQRGRVSVVAEYHRQFAADQIESYRLTDVTVTGGRAGRAEGNYTVTRAGAPPITGKIIFGMVRRDGSPRIQLIATEPRAS
;
A
#
# COMPACT_ATOMS: atom_id res chain seq x y z
N MET A 1 -24.18 -3.01 6.76
CA MET A 1 -24.01 -2.00 7.84
C MET A 1 -25.34 -1.25 7.98
N ALA A 2 -26.00 -1.31 9.14
CA ALA A 2 -27.15 -0.43 9.37
C ALA A 2 -26.61 1.00 9.52
N ASP A 3 -27.14 1.94 8.73
CA ASP A 3 -26.76 3.35 8.86
C ASP A 3 -27.35 3.90 10.16
N LEU A 4 -26.57 4.72 10.87
CA LEU A 4 -27.10 5.48 11.99
C LEU A 4 -28.06 6.55 11.45
N GLU A 5 -29.27 6.59 12.03
CA GLU A 5 -30.29 7.57 11.63
C GLU A 5 -29.98 8.94 12.22
N THR A 6 -30.33 10.00 11.47
CA THR A 6 -30.25 11.37 11.99
C THR A 6 -31.13 11.53 13.22
N GLY A 7 -30.57 12.05 14.30
CA GLY A 7 -31.20 12.22 15.60
C GLY A 7 -30.96 11.06 16.57
N SER A 8 -30.44 9.89 16.10
CA SER A 8 -30.06 8.80 17.00
C SER A 8 -28.82 9.15 17.81
N GLU A 9 -28.61 8.42 18.91
CA GLU A 9 -27.44 8.57 19.77
C GLU A 9 -26.54 7.34 19.64
N PHE A 10 -25.22 7.58 19.50
CA PHE A 10 -24.19 6.57 19.41
C PHE A 10 -22.87 7.12 19.95
N ALA A 11 -22.17 6.34 20.76
CA ALA A 11 -20.88 6.71 21.37
C ALA A 11 -20.94 8.06 22.13
N GLY A 12 -22.04 8.36 22.81
CA GLY A 12 -22.25 9.62 23.52
C GLY A 12 -22.43 10.83 22.60
N CYS A 13 -22.70 10.61 21.31
CA CYS A 13 -22.88 11.65 20.30
C CYS A 13 -24.27 11.53 19.67
N ARG A 14 -24.93 12.68 19.40
CA ARG A 14 -26.16 12.74 18.60
C ARG A 14 -25.83 12.96 17.15
N ILE A 15 -26.30 12.06 16.29
CA ILE A 15 -26.03 12.07 14.84
C ILE A 15 -26.80 13.21 14.18
N GLU A 16 -26.12 14.05 13.40
CA GLU A 16 -26.72 15.17 12.63
C GLU A 16 -26.86 14.84 11.15
N GLY A 17 -25.98 13.99 10.60
CA GLY A 17 -26.00 13.58 9.20
C GLY A 17 -24.67 12.96 8.75
N VAL A 18 -24.64 12.49 7.51
CA VAL A 18 -23.46 11.86 6.92
C VAL A 18 -22.54 12.94 6.32
N LEU A 19 -21.24 12.91 6.68
CA LEU A 19 -20.20 13.72 6.07
C LEU A 19 -19.55 13.01 4.88
N GLY A 20 -19.39 11.68 4.96
CA GLY A 20 -18.76 10.91 3.90
C GLY A 20 -18.92 9.42 4.07
N ARG A 21 -18.82 8.67 2.94
CA ARG A 21 -18.84 7.21 2.89
C ARG A 21 -17.64 6.71 2.10
N GLY A 22 -17.01 5.67 2.57
CA GLY A 22 -15.88 5.04 1.89
C GLY A 22 -15.73 3.57 2.23
N GLY A 23 -14.78 2.89 1.61
CA GLY A 23 -14.53 1.47 1.86
C GLY A 23 -14.11 1.13 3.30
N MET A 24 -13.69 2.14 4.09
CA MET A 24 -13.29 1.97 5.50
C MET A 24 -14.40 2.28 6.50
N GLY A 25 -15.60 2.70 6.03
CA GLY A 25 -16.70 3.02 6.88
C GLY A 25 -17.44 4.31 6.53
N VAL A 26 -18.19 4.83 7.49
CA VAL A 26 -19.00 6.04 7.35
C VAL A 26 -18.57 7.09 8.35
N ILE A 27 -18.47 8.35 7.91
CA ILE A 27 -18.17 9.49 8.78
C ILE A 27 -19.46 10.31 8.92
N TYR A 28 -19.85 10.55 10.17
CA TYR A 28 -21.01 11.35 10.52
C TYR A 28 -20.59 12.70 11.12
N ARG A 29 -21.32 13.74 10.81
CA ARG A 29 -21.39 14.91 11.65
C ARG A 29 -22.27 14.60 12.84
N ALA A 30 -21.81 14.93 14.04
CA ALA A 30 -22.53 14.69 15.28
C ALA A 30 -22.25 15.78 16.30
N THR A 31 -23.09 15.86 17.34
CA THR A 31 -22.85 16.68 18.52
C THR A 31 -22.55 15.79 19.72
N GLU A 32 -21.37 15.94 20.32
CA GLU A 32 -21.02 15.29 21.58
C GLU A 32 -21.94 15.79 22.71
N LEU A 33 -22.65 14.89 23.34
CA LEU A 33 -23.72 15.24 24.28
C LEU A 33 -23.20 15.83 25.60
N SER A 34 -22.02 15.39 26.03
CA SER A 34 -21.43 15.82 27.31
C SER A 34 -21.01 17.29 27.32
N LEU A 35 -20.49 17.81 26.19
CA LEU A 35 -19.98 19.17 26.08
C LEU A 35 -20.76 20.04 25.07
N GLY A 36 -21.72 19.46 24.34
CA GLY A 36 -22.52 20.18 23.35
C GLY A 36 -21.71 20.69 22.15
N ARG A 37 -20.57 20.07 21.82
CA ARG A 37 -19.68 20.51 20.75
C ARG A 37 -19.84 19.68 19.47
N PRO A 38 -19.65 20.27 18.27
CA PRO A 38 -19.67 19.51 17.03
C PRO A 38 -18.42 18.62 16.92
N VAL A 39 -18.66 17.35 16.50
CA VAL A 39 -17.62 16.34 16.29
C VAL A 39 -17.82 15.62 14.97
N ALA A 40 -16.78 14.96 14.46
CA ALA A 40 -16.87 13.97 13.42
C ALA A 40 -16.79 12.57 14.06
N LEU A 41 -17.81 11.75 13.84
CA LEU A 41 -17.86 10.37 14.31
C LEU A 41 -17.61 9.45 13.10
N LYS A 42 -16.52 8.69 13.13
CA LYS A 42 -16.18 7.70 12.12
C LYS A 42 -16.51 6.30 12.62
N LEU A 43 -17.41 5.60 11.92
CA LEU A 43 -17.66 4.18 12.11
C LEU A 43 -16.78 3.37 11.16
N ILE A 44 -16.12 2.36 11.71
CA ILE A 44 -15.30 1.42 10.92
C ILE A 44 -16.20 0.30 10.39
N ALA A 45 -15.92 -0.15 9.15
CA ALA A 45 -16.72 -1.20 8.51
C ALA A 45 -16.69 -2.50 9.33
N THR A 46 -17.88 -3.08 9.58
CA THR A 46 -18.10 -4.25 10.46
C THR A 46 -17.31 -5.49 10.05
N GLU A 47 -17.08 -5.68 8.74
CA GLU A 47 -16.26 -6.78 8.20
C GLU A 47 -14.82 -6.73 8.70
N GLN A 48 -14.30 -5.54 8.97
CA GLN A 48 -12.95 -5.34 9.52
C GLN A 48 -12.94 -5.45 11.05
N ALA A 49 -14.04 -5.10 11.73
CA ALA A 49 -14.15 -5.13 13.18
C ALA A 49 -14.27 -6.55 13.78
N SER A 50 -14.54 -7.57 12.97
CA SER A 50 -14.71 -8.96 13.41
C SER A 50 -13.39 -9.68 13.71
N ASP A 51 -12.26 -9.16 13.20
CA ASP A 51 -10.93 -9.74 13.38
C ASP A 51 -10.26 -9.19 14.65
N PRO A 52 -9.88 -10.05 15.63
CA PRO A 52 -9.23 -9.63 16.87
C PRO A 52 -7.92 -8.85 16.62
N ASP A 53 -7.14 -9.23 15.61
CA ASP A 53 -5.88 -8.55 15.28
C ASP A 53 -6.13 -7.13 14.73
N VAL A 54 -7.26 -6.92 14.05
CA VAL A 54 -7.68 -5.60 13.58
C VAL A 54 -8.10 -4.71 14.75
N ARG A 55 -8.81 -5.27 15.76
CA ARG A 55 -9.22 -4.54 16.97
C ARG A 55 -8.02 -4.08 17.80
N GLU A 56 -7.07 -4.96 18.06
CA GLU A 56 -5.87 -4.61 18.84
C GLU A 56 -5.06 -3.52 18.14
N ARG A 57 -4.90 -3.61 16.82
CA ARG A 57 -4.22 -2.58 16.03
C ARG A 57 -4.99 -1.26 16.04
N PHE A 58 -6.30 -1.30 15.84
CA PHE A 58 -7.15 -0.12 15.92
C PHE A 58 -6.97 0.62 17.24
N GLU A 59 -7.05 -0.09 18.37
CA GLU A 59 -6.87 0.50 19.70
C GLU A 59 -5.48 1.11 19.88
N ARG A 60 -4.44 0.42 19.42
CA ARG A 60 -3.06 0.90 19.51
C ARG A 60 -2.86 2.16 18.68
N GLU A 61 -3.29 2.15 17.42
CA GLU A 61 -3.12 3.28 16.51
C GLU A 61 -4.01 4.47 16.89
N ALA A 62 -5.21 4.22 17.42
CA ALA A 62 -6.08 5.25 17.96
C ALA A 62 -5.43 5.95 19.17
N ARG A 63 -4.82 5.18 20.11
CA ARG A 63 -4.09 5.75 21.26
C ARG A 63 -2.89 6.57 20.80
N LEU A 64 -2.10 6.09 19.83
CA LEU A 64 -0.96 6.82 19.28
C LEU A 64 -1.42 8.11 18.61
N THR A 65 -2.47 8.05 17.77
CA THR A 65 -3.01 9.24 17.11
C THR A 65 -3.53 10.27 18.13
N ALA A 66 -4.22 9.81 19.18
CA ALA A 66 -4.71 10.68 20.24
C ALA A 66 -3.61 11.34 21.07
N SER A 67 -2.40 10.75 21.09
CA SER A 67 -1.24 11.33 21.80
C SER A 67 -0.48 12.40 20.99
N ILE A 68 -0.80 12.58 19.70
CA ILE A 68 -0.13 13.56 18.85
C ILE A 68 -0.71 14.96 19.09
N GLU A 69 0.06 15.82 19.73
CA GLU A 69 -0.29 17.23 19.91
C GLU A 69 0.39 18.08 18.83
N HIS A 70 -0.33 18.37 17.74
CA HIS A 70 0.18 19.23 16.67
C HIS A 70 -0.96 20.05 16.05
N PRO A 71 -0.75 21.34 15.72
CA PRO A 71 -1.81 22.23 15.21
C PRO A 71 -2.40 21.74 13.89
N ASN A 72 -1.66 21.01 13.09
CA ASN A 72 -2.09 20.49 11.78
C ASN A 72 -2.52 19.01 11.79
N VAL A 73 -2.69 18.38 12.97
CA VAL A 73 -3.29 17.05 13.12
C VAL A 73 -4.72 17.21 13.61
N VAL A 74 -5.67 16.46 13.04
CA VAL A 74 -7.05 16.42 13.57
C VAL A 74 -7.05 15.70 14.91
N PRO A 75 -7.40 16.36 16.03
CA PRO A 75 -7.43 15.72 17.34
C PRO A 75 -8.46 14.61 17.41
N VAL A 76 -8.07 13.45 17.96
CA VAL A 76 -8.96 12.36 18.35
C VAL A 76 -9.40 12.59 19.80
N TYR A 77 -10.70 12.57 20.06
CA TYR A 77 -11.29 12.80 21.38
C TYR A 77 -11.64 11.51 22.11
N ALA A 78 -12.15 10.52 21.38
CA ALA A 78 -12.49 9.20 21.89
C ALA A 78 -12.36 8.14 20.81
N ALA A 79 -12.11 6.90 21.24
CA ALA A 79 -12.13 5.72 20.41
C ALA A 79 -12.70 4.57 21.23
N GLY A 80 -13.44 3.67 20.62
CA GLY A 80 -14.01 2.53 21.30
C GLY A 80 -14.80 1.60 20.42
N GLU A 81 -15.58 0.75 21.06
CA GLU A 81 -16.53 -0.16 20.42
C GLU A 81 -17.91 0.01 21.08
N GLU A 82 -18.96 0.12 20.27
CA GLU A 82 -20.36 0.14 20.71
C GLU A 82 -21.18 -0.65 19.69
N ASP A 83 -22.07 -1.51 20.16
CA ASP A 83 -22.90 -2.40 19.35
C ASP A 83 -22.14 -3.22 18.29
N GLY A 84 -20.91 -3.65 18.61
CA GLY A 84 -20.04 -4.40 17.70
C GLY A 84 -19.39 -3.55 16.60
N HIS A 85 -19.48 -2.23 16.67
CA HIS A 85 -18.86 -1.30 15.74
C HIS A 85 -17.71 -0.55 16.42
N LEU A 86 -16.53 -0.59 15.78
CA LEU A 86 -15.40 0.26 16.16
C LEU A 86 -15.67 1.69 15.72
N TYR A 87 -15.39 2.67 16.57
CA TYR A 87 -15.62 4.07 16.27
C TYR A 87 -14.47 4.99 16.72
N LEU A 88 -14.38 6.14 16.06
CA LEU A 88 -13.52 7.26 16.44
C LEU A 88 -14.37 8.54 16.51
N VAL A 89 -14.26 9.26 17.62
CA VAL A 89 -14.77 10.63 17.77
C VAL A 89 -13.60 11.59 17.63
N MET A 90 -13.68 12.50 16.67
CA MET A 90 -12.61 13.44 16.37
C MET A 90 -13.15 14.86 16.20
N ARG A 91 -12.25 15.84 16.18
CA ARG A 91 -12.62 17.23 15.91
C ARG A 91 -13.33 17.35 14.57
N TYR A 92 -14.51 17.97 14.57
CA TYR A 92 -15.13 18.42 13.32
C TYR A 92 -14.36 19.65 12.79
N VAL A 93 -13.86 19.56 11.57
CA VAL A 93 -13.18 20.66 10.88
C VAL A 93 -14.19 21.28 9.88
N PRO A 94 -14.68 22.50 10.15
CA PRO A 94 -15.58 23.15 9.20
C PRO A 94 -14.78 23.61 7.99
N GLY A 95 -15.19 23.19 6.78
CA GLY A 95 -14.50 23.54 5.54
C GLY A 95 -14.64 22.46 4.48
N THR A 96 -13.58 22.27 3.70
CA THR A 96 -13.51 21.27 2.63
C THR A 96 -12.22 20.47 2.75
N ASP A 97 -12.10 19.38 2.01
CA ASP A 97 -10.81 18.72 1.83
C ASP A 97 -10.09 19.18 0.54
N LEU A 98 -8.78 18.92 0.48
CA LEU A 98 -7.95 19.32 -0.66
C LEU A 98 -8.39 18.65 -1.97
N HIS A 99 -8.97 17.44 -1.92
CA HIS A 99 -9.48 16.77 -3.13
C HIS A 99 -10.65 17.53 -3.74
N HIS A 100 -11.64 17.94 -2.93
CA HIS A 100 -12.77 18.73 -3.38
C HIS A 100 -12.32 20.11 -3.85
N LEU A 101 -11.36 20.74 -3.16
CA LEU A 101 -10.79 22.01 -3.58
C LEU A 101 -10.15 21.90 -4.98
N LEU A 102 -9.31 20.88 -5.21
CA LEU A 102 -8.66 20.66 -6.50
C LEU A 102 -9.64 20.31 -7.62
N ARG A 103 -10.75 19.66 -7.28
CA ARG A 103 -11.82 19.42 -8.27
C ARG A 103 -12.56 20.68 -8.67
N SER A 104 -12.72 21.63 -7.77
CA SER A 104 -13.47 22.88 -8.03
C SER A 104 -12.60 23.98 -8.62
N GLU A 105 -11.37 24.14 -8.13
CA GLU A 105 -10.45 25.21 -8.54
C GLU A 105 -9.42 24.78 -9.59
N GLY A 106 -9.14 23.46 -9.72
CA GLY A 106 -8.05 22.94 -10.53
C GLY A 106 -6.70 23.03 -9.81
N ALA A 107 -5.64 23.35 -10.57
CA ALA A 107 -4.31 23.57 -10.02
C ALA A 107 -4.28 24.81 -9.12
N LEU A 108 -3.58 24.72 -8.00
CA LEU A 108 -3.43 25.83 -7.06
C LEU A 108 -2.22 26.70 -7.44
N GLU A 109 -2.27 27.93 -6.97
CA GLU A 109 -1.13 28.85 -7.01
C GLU A 109 0.04 28.21 -6.24
N PRO A 110 1.30 28.23 -6.77
CA PRO A 110 2.45 27.53 -6.19
C PRO A 110 2.74 27.83 -4.73
N ALA A 111 2.60 29.08 -4.29
CA ALA A 111 2.82 29.45 -2.89
C ALA A 111 1.73 28.85 -1.97
N ARG A 112 0.47 28.83 -2.42
CA ARG A 112 -0.64 28.18 -1.69
C ARG A 112 -0.43 26.68 -1.57
N ALA A 113 -0.05 26.01 -2.67
CA ALA A 113 0.27 24.58 -2.67
C ALA A 113 1.42 24.24 -1.72
N ALA A 114 2.51 25.01 -1.76
CA ALA A 114 3.66 24.85 -0.86
C ALA A 114 3.29 25.05 0.60
N SER A 115 2.47 26.07 0.91
CA SER A 115 2.01 26.37 2.27
C SER A 115 1.17 25.22 2.85
N ILE A 116 0.21 24.65 2.08
CA ILE A 116 -0.59 23.49 2.51
C ILE A 116 0.32 22.30 2.78
N VAL A 117 1.22 21.99 1.85
CA VAL A 117 2.15 20.85 1.97
C VAL A 117 3.09 21.00 3.15
N ALA A 118 3.59 22.22 3.42
CA ALA A 118 4.46 22.46 4.58
C ALA A 118 3.74 22.25 5.93
N GLN A 119 2.46 22.61 6.03
CA GLN A 119 1.62 22.35 7.20
C GLN A 119 1.40 20.84 7.41
N VAL A 120 1.05 20.11 6.34
CA VAL A 120 0.89 18.65 6.37
C VAL A 120 2.21 17.95 6.68
N ALA A 121 3.34 18.47 6.18
CA ALA A 121 4.67 17.95 6.48
C ALA A 121 4.99 18.02 7.97
N GLY A 122 4.68 19.14 8.63
CA GLY A 122 4.83 19.26 10.08
C GLY A 122 3.96 18.25 10.86
N ALA A 123 2.73 18.01 10.41
CA ALA A 123 1.84 17.00 11.00
C ALA A 123 2.43 15.59 10.87
N LEU A 124 2.99 15.26 9.70
CA LEU A 124 3.64 13.96 9.47
C LEU A 124 4.88 13.78 10.33
N ASP A 125 5.75 14.80 10.44
CA ASP A 125 6.94 14.71 11.29
C ASP A 125 6.56 14.49 12.76
N ALA A 126 5.50 15.14 13.25
CA ALA A 126 4.98 14.90 14.60
C ALA A 126 4.50 13.45 14.80
N ALA A 127 3.82 12.88 13.82
CA ALA A 127 3.37 11.49 13.84
C ALA A 127 4.56 10.51 13.79
N HIS A 128 5.52 10.77 12.91
CA HIS A 128 6.74 9.96 12.77
C HIS A 128 7.56 9.96 14.06
N ALA A 129 7.67 11.10 14.73
CA ALA A 129 8.33 11.20 16.03
C ALA A 129 7.65 10.38 17.13
N ALA A 130 6.32 10.17 17.03
CA ALA A 130 5.55 9.29 17.90
C ALA A 130 5.58 7.80 17.45
N GLY A 131 6.35 7.46 16.40
CA GLY A 131 6.45 6.11 15.87
C GLY A 131 5.27 5.69 14.99
N LEU A 132 4.45 6.64 14.53
CA LEU A 132 3.27 6.38 13.69
C LEU A 132 3.53 6.82 12.25
N VAL A 133 3.51 5.88 11.30
CA VAL A 133 3.54 6.15 9.86
C VAL A 133 2.10 6.22 9.34
N HIS A 134 1.77 7.26 8.57
CA HIS A 134 0.39 7.53 8.14
C HIS A 134 -0.13 6.54 7.08
N ARG A 135 0.68 6.18 6.09
CA ARG A 135 0.43 5.19 5.03
C ARG A 135 -0.74 5.46 4.08
N ASP A 136 -1.47 6.57 4.25
CA ASP A 136 -2.61 6.96 3.40
C ASP A 136 -2.66 8.48 3.15
N VAL A 137 -1.50 9.11 2.95
CA VAL A 137 -1.42 10.55 2.64
C VAL A 137 -1.98 10.78 1.24
N LYS A 138 -3.07 11.54 1.15
CA LYS A 138 -3.76 11.89 -0.10
C LYS A 138 -4.59 13.16 0.07
N PRO A 139 -4.99 13.84 -1.00
CA PRO A 139 -5.76 15.10 -0.91
C PRO A 139 -7.06 15.00 -0.10
N ALA A 140 -7.76 13.85 -0.13
CA ALA A 140 -9.00 13.66 0.63
C ALA A 140 -8.78 13.62 2.15
N ASN A 141 -7.56 13.32 2.62
CA ASN A 141 -7.20 13.28 4.03
C ASN A 141 -6.57 14.59 4.51
N VAL A 142 -6.49 15.62 3.65
CA VAL A 142 -6.05 16.97 3.99
C VAL A 142 -7.26 17.88 4.08
N LEU A 143 -7.73 18.16 5.30
CA LEU A 143 -8.88 19.04 5.55
C LEU A 143 -8.42 20.48 5.63
N LEU A 144 -9.19 21.40 5.06
CA LEU A 144 -8.88 22.83 4.94
C LEU A 144 -9.93 23.69 5.63
N ALA A 145 -9.50 24.51 6.59
CA ALA A 145 -10.30 25.56 7.21
C ALA A 145 -9.65 26.92 6.93
N GLY A 146 -10.10 27.60 5.87
CA GLY A 146 -9.41 28.80 5.37
C GLY A 146 -8.01 28.47 4.84
N SER A 147 -6.98 29.11 5.42
CA SER A 147 -5.56 28.85 5.10
C SER A 147 -4.92 27.74 5.94
N HIS A 148 -5.66 27.21 6.93
CA HIS A 148 -5.14 26.19 7.82
C HIS A 148 -5.45 24.79 7.30
N ALA A 149 -4.42 23.93 7.21
CA ALA A 149 -4.53 22.55 6.79
C ALA A 149 -4.43 21.59 7.97
N TYR A 150 -5.28 20.57 7.99
CA TYR A 150 -5.26 19.50 8.98
C TYR A 150 -5.09 18.16 8.28
N LEU A 151 -4.21 17.30 8.81
CA LEU A 151 -4.09 15.92 8.40
C LEU A 151 -5.04 15.05 9.23
N SER A 152 -5.87 14.26 8.56
CA SER A 152 -6.84 13.34 9.16
C SER A 152 -6.58 11.91 8.71
N ASP A 153 -7.29 10.95 9.33
CA ASP A 153 -7.36 9.55 8.90
C ASP A 153 -5.98 8.87 8.82
N PHE A 154 -5.20 8.98 9.90
CA PHE A 154 -4.04 8.11 10.09
C PHE A 154 -4.49 6.65 9.90
N GLY A 155 -3.72 5.87 9.17
CA GLY A 155 -4.11 4.58 8.60
C GLY A 155 -4.57 3.47 9.56
N ILE A 156 -5.33 3.84 10.60
CA ILE A 156 -5.82 3.07 11.75
C ILE A 156 -6.50 1.74 11.35
N THR A 157 -6.90 1.59 10.09
CA THR A 157 -7.61 0.41 9.58
C THR A 157 -6.87 -0.29 8.46
N ARG A 158 -5.66 0.15 8.08
CA ARG A 158 -4.88 -0.50 7.02
C ARG A 158 -4.01 -1.60 7.59
N VAL A 159 -4.39 -2.80 7.29
CA VAL A 159 -3.60 -4.02 7.50
C VAL A 159 -2.31 -3.92 6.68
N GLN A 160 -1.18 -4.40 7.22
CA GLN A 160 0.09 -4.49 6.50
C GLN A 160 -0.10 -5.24 5.17
N ALA A 161 0.80 -5.02 4.22
CA ALA A 161 0.74 -5.49 2.83
C ALA A 161 0.47 -6.99 2.60
N SER A 162 0.43 -7.82 3.64
CA SER A 162 -0.02 -9.22 3.59
C SER A 162 -1.52 -9.37 3.35
N ASP A 163 -2.34 -8.35 3.67
CA ASP A 163 -3.79 -8.36 3.54
C ASP A 163 -4.31 -7.35 2.52
N THR A 164 -3.49 -6.97 1.55
CA THR A 164 -3.96 -6.17 0.40
C THR A 164 -4.86 -7.04 -0.48
N ARG A 165 -5.99 -7.46 0.09
CA ARG A 165 -7.12 -7.98 -0.70
C ARG A 165 -7.62 -6.79 -1.50
N ILE A 166 -7.40 -6.85 -2.79
CA ILE A 166 -8.11 -6.04 -3.78
C ILE A 166 -9.58 -6.35 -3.56
N THR A 167 -10.30 -5.46 -2.85
CA THR A 167 -11.73 -5.66 -2.64
C THR A 167 -12.44 -5.53 -3.97
N ASP A 168 -13.33 -6.50 -4.29
CA ASP A 168 -14.14 -6.65 -5.51
C ASP A 168 -15.00 -5.43 -5.89
N SER A 169 -15.00 -4.37 -5.12
CA SER A 169 -15.91 -3.23 -5.28
C SER A 169 -15.36 -2.05 -6.09
N GLY A 170 -14.32 -2.20 -6.91
CA GLY A 170 -13.91 -1.17 -7.89
C GLY A 170 -13.50 0.20 -7.34
N ASN A 171 -13.52 0.41 -6.03
CA ASN A 171 -13.32 1.69 -5.36
C ASN A 171 -11.85 2.08 -5.08
N TRP A 172 -10.89 1.42 -5.71
CA TRP A 172 -9.45 1.68 -5.56
C TRP A 172 -8.91 2.86 -6.39
N ILE A 173 -9.74 3.43 -7.25
CA ILE A 173 -9.33 4.40 -8.28
C ILE A 173 -8.64 5.67 -7.71
N GLY A 174 -8.77 5.99 -6.43
CA GLY A 174 -8.16 7.19 -5.84
C GLY A 174 -6.97 6.98 -4.92
N THR A 175 -6.71 5.76 -4.45
CA THR A 175 -5.69 5.50 -3.42
C THR A 175 -4.34 5.12 -4.01
N VAL A 176 -4.32 4.39 -5.13
CA VAL A 176 -3.09 3.97 -5.82
C VAL A 176 -2.31 5.16 -6.36
N ASP A 177 -2.98 6.25 -6.72
CA ASP A 177 -2.37 7.47 -7.28
C ASP A 177 -1.34 8.15 -6.34
N PHE A 178 -1.30 7.77 -5.06
CA PHE A 178 -0.43 8.35 -4.02
C PHE A 178 0.46 7.31 -3.32
N MET A 179 0.42 6.05 -3.76
CA MET A 179 1.08 4.95 -3.07
C MET A 179 2.57 4.87 -3.42
N ALA A 180 3.41 4.71 -2.39
CA ALA A 180 4.85 4.60 -2.59
C ALA A 180 5.25 3.26 -3.25
N PRO A 181 6.35 3.22 -4.04
CA PRO A 181 6.81 2.01 -4.72
C PRO A 181 7.02 0.80 -3.82
N GLU A 182 7.64 0.97 -2.65
CA GLU A 182 7.86 -0.09 -1.67
C GLU A 182 6.54 -0.64 -1.11
N HIS A 183 5.55 0.23 -0.91
CA HIS A 183 4.22 -0.19 -0.47
C HIS A 183 3.53 -1.03 -1.56
N LEU A 184 3.63 -0.61 -2.83
CA LEU A 184 3.10 -1.37 -3.97
C LEU A 184 3.82 -2.72 -4.18
N ARG A 185 5.08 -2.85 -3.75
CA ARG A 185 5.84 -4.10 -3.78
C ARG A 185 5.54 -5.01 -2.58
N GLY A 186 4.80 -4.53 -1.57
CA GLY A 186 4.60 -5.26 -0.31
C GLY A 186 5.87 -5.34 0.54
N GLU A 187 6.79 -4.40 0.39
CA GLU A 187 8.00 -4.27 1.17
C GLU A 187 7.74 -3.49 2.47
N PRO A 188 8.58 -3.63 3.51
CA PRO A 188 8.46 -2.82 4.72
C PRO A 188 8.47 -1.32 4.37
N THR A 189 7.55 -0.57 4.96
CA THR A 189 7.40 0.87 4.72
C THR A 189 7.73 1.65 5.98
N ASP A 190 8.56 2.70 5.84
CA ASP A 190 8.88 3.67 6.90
C ASP A 190 8.27 5.05 6.60
N ALA A 191 8.67 6.06 7.35
CA ALA A 191 8.25 7.46 7.21
C ALA A 191 8.45 8.01 5.77
N ARG A 192 9.42 7.49 5.02
CA ARG A 192 9.73 7.93 3.65
C ARG A 192 8.65 7.53 2.64
N ALA A 193 7.77 6.58 2.96
CA ALA A 193 6.59 6.30 2.16
C ALA A 193 5.58 7.47 2.21
N ASP A 194 5.43 8.12 3.37
CA ASP A 194 4.58 9.31 3.51
C ASP A 194 5.20 10.52 2.80
N VAL A 195 6.54 10.65 2.77
CA VAL A 195 7.25 11.67 1.99
C VAL A 195 6.94 11.53 0.49
N TYR A 196 6.96 10.32 -0.04
CA TYR A 196 6.58 10.05 -1.43
C TYR A 196 5.12 10.45 -1.69
N ALA A 197 4.20 10.01 -0.85
CA ALA A 197 2.78 10.32 -0.96
C ALA A 197 2.52 11.83 -0.89
N LEU A 198 3.20 12.55 0.03
CA LEU A 198 3.13 14.01 0.12
C LEU A 198 3.72 14.69 -1.13
N GLY A 199 4.77 14.12 -1.73
CA GLY A 199 5.28 14.54 -3.04
C GLY A 199 4.22 14.41 -4.16
N CYS A 200 3.47 13.31 -4.18
CA CYS A 200 2.32 13.14 -5.09
C CYS A 200 1.22 14.19 -4.83
N VAL A 201 0.95 14.50 -3.57
CA VAL A 201 -0.02 15.57 -3.19
C VAL A 201 0.46 16.93 -3.68
N LEU A 202 1.74 17.27 -3.48
CA LEU A 202 2.32 18.53 -3.98
C LEU A 202 2.21 18.63 -5.50
N TYR A 203 2.61 17.58 -6.22
CA TYR A 203 2.48 17.56 -7.67
C TYR A 203 1.03 17.76 -8.11
N THR A 204 0.09 17.06 -7.46
CA THR A 204 -1.34 17.18 -7.76
C THR A 204 -1.86 18.58 -7.48
N ALA A 205 -1.43 19.22 -6.40
CA ALA A 205 -1.80 20.59 -6.06
C ALA A 205 -1.28 21.59 -7.11
N LEU A 206 -0.07 21.37 -7.64
CA LEU A 206 0.54 22.26 -8.65
C LEU A 206 -0.02 22.06 -10.07
N THR A 207 -0.53 20.87 -10.41
CA THR A 207 -0.89 20.51 -11.78
C THR A 207 -2.37 20.17 -11.98
N GLY A 208 -3.12 19.99 -10.89
CA GLY A 208 -4.52 19.54 -10.90
C GLY A 208 -4.69 18.04 -11.16
N LYS A 209 -3.61 17.28 -11.38
CA LYS A 209 -3.66 15.83 -11.70
C LYS A 209 -2.55 15.07 -10.99
N PRO A 210 -2.80 13.81 -10.55
CA PRO A 210 -1.76 12.95 -9.98
C PRO A 210 -0.61 12.67 -10.97
N PRO A 211 0.65 12.47 -10.46
CA PRO A 211 1.84 12.38 -11.31
C PRO A 211 1.85 11.17 -12.24
N PHE A 212 1.30 10.05 -11.81
CA PHE A 212 1.41 8.77 -12.51
C PHE A 212 0.07 8.15 -12.90
N ARG A 213 -1.03 8.93 -12.84
CA ARG A 213 -2.36 8.42 -13.18
C ARG A 213 -2.44 7.97 -14.63
N ARG A 214 -2.95 6.76 -14.84
CA ARG A 214 -3.19 6.12 -16.14
C ARG A 214 -4.65 5.66 -16.22
N GLU A 215 -5.07 5.19 -17.38
CA GLU A 215 -6.44 4.71 -17.63
C GLU A 215 -6.80 3.48 -16.76
N THR A 216 -5.82 2.65 -16.42
CA THR A 216 -6.01 1.44 -15.62
C THR A 216 -5.15 1.46 -14.35
N VAL A 217 -5.65 0.84 -13.29
CA VAL A 217 -4.92 0.69 -12.02
C VAL A 217 -3.57 -0.02 -12.21
N PRO A 218 -3.45 -1.13 -12.96
CA PRO A 218 -2.15 -1.76 -13.21
C PRO A 218 -1.15 -0.85 -13.93
N ALA A 219 -1.62 -0.05 -14.89
CA ALA A 219 -0.74 0.91 -15.58
C ALA A 219 -0.28 2.02 -14.63
N THR A 220 -1.13 2.50 -13.74
CA THR A 220 -0.78 3.46 -12.68
C THR A 220 0.27 2.87 -11.73
N ILE A 221 0.08 1.62 -11.28
CA ILE A 221 1.06 0.90 -10.44
C ILE A 221 2.41 0.80 -11.15
N THR A 222 2.42 0.39 -12.42
CA THR A 222 3.65 0.28 -13.22
C THR A 222 4.36 1.64 -13.33
N ALA A 223 3.62 2.72 -13.51
CA ALA A 223 4.18 4.06 -13.57
C ALA A 223 4.81 4.50 -12.24
N HIS A 224 4.15 4.23 -11.10
CA HIS A 224 4.72 4.47 -9.76
C HIS A 224 6.01 3.68 -9.54
N LEU A 225 6.08 2.44 -10.02
CA LEU A 225 7.25 1.58 -9.83
C LEU A 225 8.44 1.96 -10.72
N HIS A 226 8.21 2.41 -11.96
CA HIS A 226 9.26 2.42 -12.99
C HIS A 226 9.41 3.72 -13.76
N GLU A 227 8.37 4.57 -13.85
CA GLU A 227 8.47 5.78 -14.65
C GLU A 227 9.18 6.90 -13.87
N ALA A 228 10.00 7.68 -14.56
CA ALA A 228 10.63 8.86 -13.96
C ALA A 228 9.56 9.87 -13.51
N PRO A 229 9.78 10.60 -12.41
CA PRO A 229 8.87 11.65 -11.96
C PRO A 229 8.66 12.72 -13.03
N PRO A 230 7.40 13.08 -13.36
CA PRO A 230 7.13 14.12 -14.32
C PRO A 230 7.50 15.50 -13.76
N ARG A 231 7.90 16.42 -14.65
CA ARG A 231 8.25 17.80 -14.28
C ARG A 231 7.00 18.67 -14.21
N PRO A 232 6.63 19.21 -13.05
CA PRO A 232 5.44 20.03 -12.92
C PRO A 232 5.49 21.30 -13.77
N SER A 233 6.69 21.93 -13.93
CA SER A 233 6.86 23.11 -14.77
C SER A 233 6.62 22.87 -16.26
N ALA A 234 6.79 21.63 -16.74
CA ALA A 234 6.51 21.27 -18.13
C ALA A 234 5.03 20.99 -18.40
N VAL A 235 4.22 20.77 -17.36
CA VAL A 235 2.83 20.36 -17.47
C VAL A 235 1.87 21.52 -17.13
N ALA A 236 2.25 22.37 -16.18
CA ALA A 236 1.41 23.47 -15.71
C ALA A 236 2.11 24.82 -15.87
N LEU A 237 1.47 25.75 -16.59
CA LEU A 237 1.96 27.10 -16.78
C LEU A 237 2.00 27.84 -15.43
N GLY A 238 3.08 28.61 -15.19
CA GLY A 238 3.25 29.39 -13.96
C GLY A 238 3.86 28.65 -12.81
N VAL A 239 4.10 27.35 -12.91
CA VAL A 239 4.85 26.60 -11.89
C VAL A 239 6.36 26.85 -12.04
N PRO A 240 7.05 27.40 -11.01
CA PRO A 240 8.47 27.64 -11.04
C PRO A 240 9.28 26.35 -11.29
N VAL A 241 10.32 26.42 -12.15
CA VAL A 241 11.20 25.29 -12.49
C VAL A 241 11.87 24.68 -11.24
N ALA A 242 12.02 25.45 -10.16
CA ALA A 242 12.56 24.96 -8.89
C ALA A 242 11.77 23.76 -8.32
N PHE A 243 10.48 23.67 -8.59
CA PHE A 243 9.66 22.52 -8.16
C PHE A 243 10.02 21.22 -8.87
N ASP A 244 10.60 21.25 -10.06
CA ASP A 244 11.00 20.02 -10.79
C ASP A 244 11.99 19.18 -9.97
N ALA A 245 12.98 19.83 -9.35
CA ALA A 245 13.95 19.16 -8.49
C ALA A 245 13.31 18.67 -7.18
N VAL A 246 12.38 19.43 -6.60
CA VAL A 246 11.65 19.05 -5.38
C VAL A 246 10.82 17.79 -5.63
N ILE A 247 10.04 17.78 -6.70
CA ILE A 247 9.21 16.63 -7.08
C ILE A 247 10.08 15.42 -7.47
N ALA A 248 11.14 15.62 -8.25
CA ALA A 248 12.04 14.53 -8.64
C ALA A 248 12.62 13.81 -7.42
N ARG A 249 13.04 14.55 -6.39
CA ARG A 249 13.58 13.97 -5.16
C ARG A 249 12.48 13.34 -4.30
N ALA A 250 11.35 13.99 -4.08
CA ALA A 250 10.25 13.42 -3.29
C ALA A 250 9.71 12.11 -3.88
N LEU A 251 9.64 12.02 -5.23
CA LEU A 251 9.13 10.88 -5.96
C LEU A 251 10.23 9.92 -6.44
N ALA A 252 11.42 9.96 -5.86
CA ALA A 252 12.46 8.97 -6.10
C ALA A 252 11.97 7.57 -5.77
N LYS A 253 12.36 6.57 -6.59
CA LYS A 253 11.85 5.20 -6.45
C LYS A 253 12.41 4.51 -5.22
N GLU A 254 13.70 4.73 -4.96
CA GLU A 254 14.37 4.22 -3.75
C GLU A 254 14.13 5.19 -2.59
N PRO A 255 13.68 4.70 -1.44
CA PRO A 255 13.41 5.54 -0.26
C PRO A 255 14.63 6.35 0.21
N ALA A 256 15.84 5.82 0.07
CA ALA A 256 17.09 6.49 0.46
C ALA A 256 17.38 7.76 -0.35
N ASP A 257 16.88 7.85 -1.59
CA ASP A 257 17.10 9.00 -2.47
C ASP A 257 16.10 10.15 -2.21
N ARG A 258 15.08 9.92 -1.37
CA ARG A 258 14.05 10.90 -1.02
C ARG A 258 14.55 11.90 0.03
N TYR A 259 13.67 12.83 0.41
CA TYR A 259 13.90 13.64 1.61
C TYR A 259 13.86 12.75 2.86
N PRO A 260 14.75 12.97 3.83
CA PRO A 260 14.81 12.16 5.05
C PRO A 260 13.59 12.38 5.96
N SER A 261 12.91 13.54 5.87
CA SER A 261 11.66 13.82 6.59
C SER A 261 10.64 14.54 5.70
N ALA A 262 9.37 14.53 6.13
CA ALA A 262 8.32 15.29 5.46
C ALA A 262 8.56 16.80 5.59
N GLY A 263 9.07 17.29 6.73
CA GLY A 263 9.42 18.68 6.96
C GLY A 263 10.54 19.19 6.03
N ASP A 264 11.48 18.29 5.66
CA ASP A 264 12.52 18.62 4.67
C ASP A 264 11.90 18.89 3.29
N LEU A 265 10.93 18.06 2.87
CA LEU A 265 10.13 18.29 1.66
C LEU A 265 9.33 19.60 1.76
N GLY A 266 8.65 19.86 2.90
CA GLY A 266 7.87 21.07 3.12
C GLY A 266 8.72 22.35 2.98
N ARG A 267 9.92 22.36 3.59
CA ARG A 267 10.89 23.47 3.46
C ARG A 267 11.34 23.66 2.02
N ALA A 268 11.64 22.57 1.32
CA ALA A 268 12.06 22.63 -0.08
C ALA A 268 10.93 23.17 -0.98
N ALA A 269 9.68 22.81 -0.72
CA ALA A 269 8.52 23.32 -1.45
C ALA A 269 8.32 24.83 -1.23
N LEU A 270 8.46 25.33 0.01
CA LEU A 270 8.38 26.76 0.31
C LEU A 270 9.50 27.56 -0.36
N ALA A 271 10.75 27.06 -0.33
CA ALA A 271 11.88 27.68 -1.01
C ALA A 271 11.66 27.73 -2.54
N ALA A 272 11.15 26.64 -3.13
CA ALA A 272 10.82 26.60 -4.56
C ALA A 272 9.71 27.60 -4.94
N ALA A 273 8.71 27.80 -4.08
CA ALA A 273 7.66 28.79 -4.27
C ALA A 273 8.18 30.24 -4.20
N ALA A 274 9.19 30.49 -3.36
CA ALA A 274 9.90 31.78 -3.28
C ALA A 274 10.89 32.03 -4.44
N GLY A 275 11.03 31.07 -5.38
CA GLY A 275 11.99 31.14 -6.47
C GLY A 275 13.43 30.82 -6.06
N GLU A 276 13.64 30.34 -4.84
CA GLU A 276 14.95 29.91 -4.34
C GLU A 276 15.26 28.49 -4.78
N ARG A 277 16.54 28.21 -5.11
CA ARG A 277 16.97 26.82 -5.33
C ARG A 277 16.96 26.08 -4.00
N ALA A 278 16.34 24.91 -3.95
CA ALA A 278 16.34 24.07 -2.76
C ALA A 278 17.80 23.83 -2.30
N SER A 279 18.13 24.37 -1.13
CA SER A 279 19.46 24.20 -0.54
C SER A 279 19.58 22.79 0.02
N THR A 280 20.52 22.01 -0.50
CA THR A 280 20.87 20.68 0.04
C THR A 280 21.66 20.78 1.37
N ALA A 281 22.01 21.98 1.81
CA ALA A 281 22.94 22.24 2.91
C ALA A 281 22.30 22.40 4.29
N ARG A 282 20.97 22.40 4.42
CA ARG A 282 20.32 22.43 5.75
C ARG A 282 20.15 20.99 6.25
N GLY A 283 20.65 20.72 7.46
CA GLY A 283 20.49 19.42 8.11
C GLY A 283 19.03 18.99 8.17
N SER A 284 18.78 17.67 8.17
CA SER A 284 17.44 17.11 8.31
C SER A 284 16.77 17.55 9.60
N VAL A 285 15.45 17.73 9.59
CA VAL A 285 14.63 17.95 10.80
C VAL A 285 14.01 16.64 11.30
N ALA A 286 14.37 15.51 10.67
CA ALA A 286 13.85 14.20 11.05
C ALA A 286 14.21 13.86 12.51
N THR A 287 13.21 13.40 13.28
CA THR A 287 13.35 12.96 14.68
C THR A 287 12.39 11.81 14.97
N GLY A 288 12.72 10.98 15.98
CA GLY A 288 11.85 9.90 16.47
C GLY A 288 12.07 8.53 15.84
N ALA A 289 11.28 7.54 16.28
CA ALA A 289 11.46 6.12 15.96
C ALA A 289 11.17 5.76 14.47
N ALA A 290 10.39 6.57 13.77
CA ALA A 290 10.11 6.40 12.34
C ALA A 290 11.11 7.10 11.43
N THR A 291 12.11 7.78 12.01
CA THR A 291 13.19 8.47 11.30
C THR A 291 14.15 7.44 10.68
N PRO A 292 14.62 7.64 9.43
CA PRO A 292 15.68 6.81 8.86
C PRO A 292 16.98 6.85 9.68
N GLU A 293 17.61 5.70 9.90
CA GLU A 293 18.84 5.56 10.71
C GLU A 293 20.05 6.36 10.17
N GLU A 294 20.05 6.78 8.91
CA GLU A 294 21.19 7.44 8.24
C GLU A 294 21.26 8.96 8.42
N ALA A 295 20.41 9.56 9.26
CA ALA A 295 20.56 10.98 9.62
C ALA A 295 21.72 11.11 10.62
N GLU A 296 22.97 11.27 10.13
CA GLU A 296 24.10 11.62 11.01
C GLU A 296 23.73 12.85 11.86
N PRO A 297 23.92 12.80 13.20
CA PRO A 297 23.66 13.96 14.03
C PRO A 297 24.64 15.07 13.64
N THR A 298 24.09 16.21 13.22
CA THR A 298 24.87 17.41 12.93
C THR A 298 25.72 17.73 14.16
N ARG A 299 27.03 17.54 14.08
CA ARG A 299 27.96 17.98 15.10
C ARG A 299 27.87 19.49 15.19
N ILE A 300 27.22 19.99 16.24
CA ILE A 300 27.26 21.41 16.60
C ILE A 300 28.71 21.68 17.03
N ALA A 301 29.44 22.45 16.22
CA ALA A 301 30.76 22.94 16.62
C ALA A 301 30.62 23.73 17.91
N PRO A 302 31.49 23.51 18.92
CA PRO A 302 31.39 24.27 20.17
C PRO A 302 31.69 25.73 19.90
N LEU A 303 30.74 26.62 20.21
CA LEU A 303 30.96 28.04 20.30
C LEU A 303 31.97 28.27 21.46
N ALA A 304 33.18 28.68 21.13
CA ALA A 304 34.17 29.08 22.09
C ALA A 304 33.73 30.38 22.81
N GLY A 305 33.65 30.30 24.13
CA GLY A 305 33.75 31.46 25.00
C GLY A 305 32.46 31.96 25.64
N ALA A 306 32.13 31.43 26.83
CA ALA A 306 31.67 32.20 27.99
C ALA A 306 31.68 31.30 29.23
N THR A 307 32.67 31.55 30.09
CA THR A 307 32.80 30.95 31.42
C THR A 307 31.81 31.64 32.36
N ALA A 308 30.84 30.89 32.90
CA ALA A 308 30.15 31.27 34.12
C ALA A 308 29.91 30.01 34.95
N VAL A 309 30.67 29.90 36.02
CA VAL A 309 30.57 28.90 37.07
C VAL A 309 29.28 29.14 37.86
N MET A 310 28.36 28.21 37.90
CA MET A 310 27.29 28.12 38.91
C MET A 310 27.33 26.74 39.57
N ALA A 311 27.31 26.73 40.91
CA ALA A 311 27.39 25.57 41.78
C ALA A 311 26.15 24.67 41.67
N PRO A 312 26.27 23.35 41.94
CA PRO A 312 25.19 22.40 41.80
C PRO A 312 24.18 22.47 42.97
N PRO A 313 22.88 22.26 42.73
CA PRO A 313 21.91 22.09 43.80
C PRO A 313 22.00 20.70 44.44
N GLU A 314 21.68 20.67 45.73
CA GLU A 314 21.72 19.52 46.62
C GLU A 314 20.89 18.30 46.15
N ARG A 315 21.43 17.11 46.39
CA ARG A 315 20.82 15.82 46.10
C ARG A 315 19.63 15.56 47.03
N THR A 316 18.43 15.49 46.46
CA THR A 316 17.24 14.93 47.15
C THR A 316 17.38 13.40 47.26
N ARG A 317 17.26 12.88 48.48
CA ARG A 317 17.32 11.44 48.79
C ARG A 317 16.16 10.70 48.13
N VAL A 318 16.49 9.69 47.31
CA VAL A 318 15.55 8.71 46.80
C VAL A 318 15.21 7.71 47.91
N ALA A 319 13.93 7.49 48.17
CA ALA A 319 13.45 6.49 49.12
C ALA A 319 13.63 5.07 48.56
N GLU A 320 14.00 4.14 49.44
CA GLU A 320 14.19 2.71 49.11
C GLU A 320 12.89 2.03 48.67
N PRO A 321 12.94 1.02 47.75
CA PRO A 321 11.77 0.28 47.33
C PRO A 321 11.34 -0.77 48.39
N VAL A 322 10.05 -0.75 48.70
CA VAL A 322 9.39 -1.72 49.58
C VAL A 322 9.40 -3.11 48.91
N ARG A 323 10.01 -4.10 49.56
CA ARG A 323 9.95 -5.51 49.17
C ARG A 323 8.58 -6.09 49.49
N VAL A 324 7.83 -6.50 48.45
CA VAL A 324 6.62 -7.33 48.58
C VAL A 324 7.05 -8.80 48.61
N ARG A 325 6.72 -9.49 49.71
CA ARG A 325 6.93 -10.94 49.90
C ARG A 325 6.00 -11.72 48.95
N ALA A 326 6.56 -12.61 48.15
CA ALA A 326 5.83 -13.62 47.41
C ALA A 326 5.16 -14.62 48.42
N ARG A 327 3.88 -14.91 48.18
CA ARG A 327 3.19 -16.04 48.77
C ARG A 327 3.30 -17.22 47.82
N GLU A 328 3.98 -18.26 48.29
CA GLU A 328 3.89 -19.64 47.80
C GLU A 328 2.53 -20.20 48.21
N ASP A 329 1.91 -20.90 47.30
CA ASP A 329 1.02 -22.03 47.41
C ASP A 329 -0.17 -21.97 46.44
N ALA A 330 -0.03 -22.68 45.33
CA ALA A 330 -1.15 -23.28 44.60
C ALA A 330 -0.70 -24.57 43.91
N PRO A 331 -1.45 -25.67 43.98
CA PRO A 331 -1.03 -27.01 43.55
C PRO A 331 -1.10 -27.20 42.04
N PRO A 332 -0.40 -28.23 41.49
CA PRO A 332 -0.27 -28.43 40.04
C PRO A 332 -1.54 -28.99 39.41
N VAL A 333 -1.96 -28.36 38.33
CA VAL A 333 -3.07 -28.81 37.46
C VAL A 333 -2.52 -29.87 36.50
N ARG A 334 -3.11 -31.07 36.49
CA ARG A 334 -2.81 -32.15 35.55
C ARG A 334 -3.36 -31.88 34.18
N PRO A 335 -2.67 -32.27 33.08
CA PRO A 335 -3.19 -32.10 31.72
C PRO A 335 -4.30 -33.11 31.44
N HIS A 336 -5.44 -32.63 30.95
CA HIS A 336 -6.50 -33.47 30.40
C HIS A 336 -6.18 -33.82 28.94
N GLU A 337 -6.06 -35.14 28.69
CA GLU A 337 -6.05 -35.70 27.32
C GLU A 337 -7.41 -35.49 26.67
N VAL A 338 -7.42 -34.79 25.51
CA VAL A 338 -8.57 -34.69 24.63
C VAL A 338 -8.49 -35.81 23.59
N LYS A 339 -9.38 -36.78 23.69
CA LYS A 339 -9.60 -37.82 22.67
C LYS A 339 -10.19 -37.22 21.40
N VAL A 340 -9.47 -37.30 20.31
CA VAL A 340 -9.96 -36.97 18.96
C VAL A 340 -10.88 -38.10 18.49
N GLN A 341 -12.16 -37.84 18.39
CA GLN A 341 -13.11 -38.70 17.66
C GLN A 341 -13.07 -38.41 16.15
N ARG A 342 -12.66 -39.40 15.38
CA ARG A 342 -12.80 -39.42 13.91
C ARG A 342 -14.29 -39.60 13.55
N GLY A 343 -14.91 -38.54 13.06
CA GLY A 343 -16.24 -38.56 12.44
C GLY A 343 -16.11 -38.65 10.91
N ARG A 344 -16.74 -39.66 10.34
CA ARG A 344 -16.87 -39.90 8.89
C ARG A 344 -17.71 -38.83 8.19
N GLY A 345 -17.17 -38.30 7.10
CA GLY A 345 -17.82 -38.01 5.83
C GLY A 345 -19.10 -37.16 5.81
N ARG A 346 -18.95 -35.93 5.31
CA ARG A 346 -20.00 -35.33 4.47
C ARG A 346 -19.36 -34.36 3.47
N LYS A 347 -19.59 -34.64 2.18
CA LYS A 347 -19.22 -33.81 1.03
C LYS A 347 -19.87 -32.44 1.21
N LEU A 348 -19.07 -31.39 1.27
CA LEU A 348 -19.51 -30.01 1.04
C LEU A 348 -18.72 -29.49 -0.15
N ALA A 349 -19.45 -29.38 -1.27
CA ALA A 349 -19.02 -28.57 -2.40
C ALA A 349 -19.01 -27.11 -1.92
N LEU A 350 -17.85 -26.47 -1.92
CA LEU A 350 -17.76 -25.03 -1.70
C LEU A 350 -17.33 -24.39 -3.02
N ALA A 351 -18.17 -23.48 -3.43
CA ALA A 351 -17.95 -22.57 -4.54
C ALA A 351 -16.67 -21.77 -4.30
N ALA A 352 -15.64 -22.00 -5.10
CA ALA A 352 -14.51 -21.12 -5.25
C ALA A 352 -14.88 -20.10 -6.33
N THR A 353 -15.32 -18.91 -5.93
CA THR A 353 -15.65 -17.82 -6.84
C THR A 353 -14.68 -16.68 -6.61
N VAL A 354 -13.90 -16.39 -7.66
CA VAL A 354 -13.35 -15.09 -8.07
C VAL A 354 -12.33 -14.41 -7.13
N ILE A 355 -11.04 -14.67 -7.37
CA ILE A 355 -9.94 -13.72 -7.15
C ILE A 355 -8.94 -13.93 -8.28
N ALA A 356 -9.05 -13.22 -9.41
CA ALA A 356 -8.16 -13.48 -10.53
C ALA A 356 -8.04 -12.36 -11.57
N LEU A 357 -7.87 -11.07 -11.20
CA LEU A 357 -7.75 -10.01 -12.21
C LEU A 357 -6.45 -9.17 -12.18
N ALA A 358 -5.62 -9.25 -11.15
CA ALA A 358 -4.44 -8.37 -11.04
C ALA A 358 -3.09 -9.08 -11.16
N ILE A 359 -3.00 -10.38 -10.94
CA ILE A 359 -1.74 -11.13 -10.85
C ILE A 359 -0.98 -11.21 -12.20
N PRO A 360 -1.63 -11.39 -13.35
CA PRO A 360 -0.91 -11.55 -14.62
C PRO A 360 -0.13 -10.30 -15.07
N ALA A 361 -0.67 -9.10 -14.84
CA ALA A 361 -0.02 -7.85 -15.29
C ALA A 361 1.22 -7.49 -14.47
N ILE A 362 1.18 -7.70 -13.15
CA ILE A 362 2.31 -7.48 -12.23
C ILE A 362 3.44 -8.47 -12.52
N ALA A 363 3.09 -9.72 -12.80
CA ALA A 363 4.03 -10.75 -13.16
C ALA A 363 4.79 -10.45 -14.44
N VAL A 364 4.12 -9.92 -15.45
CA VAL A 364 4.74 -9.51 -16.73
C VAL A 364 5.64 -8.29 -16.56
N ALA A 365 5.26 -7.31 -15.74
CA ALA A 365 6.08 -6.13 -15.47
C ALA A 365 7.38 -6.48 -14.74
N ARG A 366 7.35 -7.35 -13.73
CA ARG A 366 8.54 -7.84 -13.02
C ARG A 366 9.45 -8.70 -13.91
N TRP A 367 8.87 -9.42 -14.86
CA TRP A 367 9.60 -10.26 -15.77
C TRP A 367 10.50 -9.45 -16.74
N VAL A 368 10.01 -8.32 -17.26
CA VAL A 368 10.77 -7.44 -18.18
C VAL A 368 11.99 -6.82 -17.47
N SER A 369 11.92 -6.61 -16.16
CA SER A 369 12.95 -5.91 -15.36
C SER A 369 13.95 -6.81 -14.62
N GLY A 370 13.66 -8.11 -14.44
CA GLY A 370 14.32 -8.98 -13.48
C GLY A 370 15.09 -10.18 -14.06
N SER A 371 15.42 -10.22 -15.35
CA SER A 371 16.13 -11.37 -15.93
C SER A 371 17.62 -11.36 -15.57
N GLY A 372 17.97 -12.03 -14.48
CA GLY A 372 19.34 -12.40 -14.14
C GLY A 372 19.92 -13.37 -15.16
N GLY A 373 20.48 -12.86 -16.23
CA GLY A 373 21.12 -13.56 -17.34
C GLY A 373 20.83 -12.84 -18.65
N THR A 374 21.85 -12.45 -19.37
CA THR A 374 21.76 -11.71 -20.63
C THR A 374 20.95 -12.50 -21.67
N PRO A 375 19.74 -12.01 -22.10
CA PRO A 375 19.02 -12.65 -23.21
C PRO A 375 19.83 -12.54 -24.48
N SER A 376 20.06 -13.63 -25.18
CA SER A 376 20.82 -13.67 -26.42
C SER A 376 19.94 -13.34 -27.64
N GLY A 377 19.56 -12.06 -27.80
CA GLY A 377 18.86 -11.53 -28.99
C GLY A 377 17.33 -11.49 -28.91
N PRO A 378 16.67 -10.75 -29.84
CA PRO A 378 15.22 -10.61 -29.88
C PRO A 378 14.52 -11.88 -30.39
N LEU A 379 13.24 -12.04 -30.02
CA LEU A 379 12.33 -13.08 -30.51
C LEU A 379 11.44 -12.50 -31.62
N SER A 380 11.18 -13.27 -32.66
CA SER A 380 10.12 -12.97 -33.63
C SER A 380 8.74 -13.36 -33.08
N ALA A 381 7.68 -12.77 -33.58
CA ALA A 381 6.30 -13.16 -33.22
C ALA A 381 6.01 -14.64 -33.51
N GLY A 382 6.56 -15.18 -34.61
CA GLY A 382 6.42 -16.61 -34.97
C GLY A 382 7.08 -17.55 -33.95
N GLU A 383 8.27 -17.21 -33.44
CA GLU A 383 8.94 -17.98 -32.40
C GLU A 383 8.18 -17.96 -31.08
N VAL A 384 7.60 -16.81 -30.72
CA VAL A 384 6.75 -16.66 -29.52
C VAL A 384 5.51 -17.57 -29.64
N LEU A 385 4.80 -17.52 -30.77
CA LEU A 385 3.62 -18.35 -31.01
C LEU A 385 3.95 -19.85 -30.97
N THR A 386 5.02 -20.24 -31.68
CA THR A 386 5.47 -21.64 -31.72
C THR A 386 5.84 -22.17 -30.33
N THR A 387 6.45 -21.33 -29.49
CA THR A 387 6.82 -21.73 -28.12
C THR A 387 5.60 -21.88 -27.21
N ALA A 388 4.58 -21.02 -27.35
CA ALA A 388 3.31 -21.16 -26.66
C ALA A 388 2.57 -22.44 -27.07
N GLN A 389 2.57 -22.78 -28.36
CA GLN A 389 2.00 -24.03 -28.88
C GLN A 389 2.74 -25.27 -28.35
N LYS A 390 4.07 -25.27 -28.34
CA LYS A 390 4.86 -26.37 -27.73
C LYS A 390 4.54 -26.59 -26.25
N PHE A 391 4.24 -25.54 -25.52
CA PHE A 391 3.78 -25.69 -24.15
C PHE A 391 2.39 -26.35 -24.08
N ALA A 392 1.45 -25.94 -24.91
CA ALA A 392 0.11 -26.51 -24.97
C ALA A 392 0.14 -28.01 -25.38
N ASP A 393 0.99 -28.37 -26.32
CA ASP A 393 1.20 -29.74 -26.73
C ASP A 393 1.80 -30.60 -25.63
N ALA A 394 2.85 -30.10 -24.95
CA ALA A 394 3.48 -30.78 -23.81
C ALA A 394 2.48 -30.99 -22.65
N TYR A 395 1.62 -30.03 -22.40
CA TYR A 395 0.56 -30.13 -21.38
C TYR A 395 -0.49 -31.17 -21.77
N THR A 396 -0.92 -31.18 -23.04
CA THR A 396 -1.92 -32.16 -23.56
C THR A 396 -1.42 -33.60 -23.47
N HIS A 397 -0.14 -33.83 -23.70
CA HIS A 397 0.45 -35.17 -23.64
C HIS A 397 1.04 -35.54 -22.28
N GLU A 398 0.82 -34.68 -21.27
CA GLU A 398 1.34 -34.85 -19.90
C GLU A 398 2.86 -35.10 -19.87
N ASP A 399 3.59 -34.46 -20.81
CA ASP A 399 5.03 -34.66 -21.04
C ASP A 399 5.88 -33.66 -20.20
N ASP A 400 6.30 -34.12 -19.02
CA ASP A 400 7.18 -33.37 -18.11
C ASP A 400 8.53 -32.99 -18.77
N ALA A 401 9.08 -33.85 -19.66
CA ALA A 401 10.35 -33.58 -20.32
C ALA A 401 10.21 -32.46 -21.34
N ALA A 402 9.15 -32.47 -22.12
CA ALA A 402 8.83 -31.42 -23.08
C ALA A 402 8.54 -30.07 -22.34
N LEU A 403 7.81 -30.09 -21.20
CA LEU A 403 7.62 -28.92 -20.36
C LEU A 403 8.95 -28.35 -19.86
N ARG A 404 9.87 -29.19 -19.38
CA ARG A 404 11.22 -28.73 -18.96
C ARG A 404 11.99 -28.09 -20.09
N HIS A 405 11.78 -28.52 -21.32
CA HIS A 405 12.47 -27.98 -22.50
C HIS A 405 11.98 -26.58 -22.88
N VAL A 406 10.69 -26.29 -22.71
CA VAL A 406 10.14 -24.98 -23.06
C VAL A 406 10.24 -23.94 -21.94
N LEU A 407 10.57 -24.35 -20.69
CA LEU A 407 10.68 -23.48 -19.54
C LEU A 407 12.12 -23.06 -19.24
N THR A 408 12.33 -21.82 -18.78
CA THR A 408 13.64 -21.39 -18.24
C THR A 408 13.90 -22.02 -16.87
N PRO A 409 15.18 -22.13 -16.40
CA PRO A 409 15.47 -22.60 -15.05
C PRO A 409 14.82 -21.77 -13.93
N ASP A 410 14.64 -20.49 -14.18
CA ASP A 410 14.10 -19.46 -13.27
C ASP A 410 12.62 -19.10 -13.54
N VAL A 411 11.87 -19.95 -14.26
CA VAL A 411 10.48 -19.70 -14.61
C VAL A 411 9.63 -19.43 -13.37
N ALA A 412 8.73 -18.44 -13.49
CA ALA A 412 7.71 -18.13 -12.49
C ALA A 412 6.30 -18.48 -13.02
N ARG A 413 5.51 -19.19 -12.22
CA ARG A 413 4.11 -19.51 -12.52
C ARG A 413 3.20 -18.81 -11.51
N TYR A 414 2.24 -18.11 -12.04
CA TYR A 414 1.16 -17.42 -11.33
C TYR A 414 -0.15 -18.12 -11.73
N GLY A 415 -0.81 -18.75 -10.78
CA GLY A 415 -2.10 -19.45 -10.96
C GLY A 415 -3.14 -18.92 -9.99
N THR A 416 -4.17 -19.73 -9.75
CA THR A 416 -5.22 -19.48 -8.74
C THR A 416 -4.74 -19.58 -7.30
N ASP A 417 -3.63 -20.29 -7.07
CA ASP A 417 -2.96 -20.33 -5.78
C ASP A 417 -2.22 -18.99 -5.57
N PRO A 418 -2.42 -18.29 -4.43
CA PRO A 418 -1.70 -17.06 -4.13
C PRO A 418 -0.19 -17.25 -4.01
N GLN A 419 0.31 -18.48 -3.87
CA GLN A 419 1.74 -18.75 -3.84
C GLN A 419 2.33 -18.81 -5.26
N VAL A 420 3.23 -17.89 -5.56
CA VAL A 420 3.99 -17.89 -6.82
C VAL A 420 4.96 -19.06 -6.81
N GLN A 421 4.79 -19.98 -7.74
CA GLN A 421 5.73 -21.07 -7.93
C GLN A 421 6.94 -20.58 -8.73
N ARG A 422 8.13 -20.76 -8.20
CA ARG A 422 9.38 -20.31 -8.83
C ARG A 422 10.33 -21.49 -9.06
N GLY A 423 11.00 -21.43 -10.21
CA GLY A 423 11.97 -22.43 -10.66
C GLY A 423 11.31 -23.60 -11.39
N ARG A 424 11.96 -24.02 -12.48
CA ARG A 424 11.47 -25.06 -13.41
C ARG A 424 11.09 -26.36 -12.70
N VAL A 425 11.89 -26.78 -11.71
CA VAL A 425 11.60 -28.03 -10.96
C VAL A 425 10.27 -27.95 -10.22
N SER A 426 10.03 -26.83 -9.54
CA SER A 426 8.78 -26.62 -8.77
C SER A 426 7.57 -26.50 -9.69
N VAL A 427 7.68 -25.76 -10.80
CA VAL A 427 6.59 -25.56 -11.76
C VAL A 427 6.23 -26.88 -12.47
N VAL A 428 7.21 -27.66 -12.90
CA VAL A 428 6.95 -28.96 -13.54
C VAL A 428 6.37 -29.97 -12.53
N ALA A 429 6.86 -29.98 -11.30
CA ALA A 429 6.28 -30.85 -10.26
C ALA A 429 4.80 -30.52 -9.96
N GLU A 430 4.41 -29.27 -10.08
CA GLU A 430 3.00 -28.90 -9.94
C GLU A 430 2.14 -29.39 -11.12
N TYR A 431 2.62 -29.24 -12.36
CA TYR A 431 1.93 -29.81 -13.50
C TYR A 431 1.83 -31.32 -13.41
N HIS A 432 2.89 -32.00 -12.98
CA HIS A 432 2.87 -33.44 -12.74
C HIS A 432 1.80 -33.86 -11.71
N ARG A 433 1.62 -33.10 -10.62
CA ARG A 433 0.52 -33.35 -9.66
C ARG A 433 -0.87 -33.14 -10.29
N GLN A 434 -1.02 -32.15 -11.18
CA GLN A 434 -2.27 -31.91 -11.89
C GLN A 434 -2.58 -33.06 -12.87
N PHE A 435 -1.58 -33.56 -13.60
CA PHE A 435 -1.71 -34.71 -14.49
C PHE A 435 -2.07 -35.99 -13.71
N ALA A 436 -1.50 -36.22 -12.55
CA ALA A 436 -1.81 -37.36 -11.70
C ALA A 436 -3.25 -37.29 -11.09
N ALA A 437 -3.80 -36.09 -10.94
CA ALA A 437 -5.14 -35.89 -10.40
C ALA A 437 -6.24 -35.91 -11.44
N ASP A 438 -5.95 -35.46 -12.67
CA ASP A 438 -6.90 -35.25 -13.76
C ASP A 438 -6.34 -35.89 -15.06
N GLN A 439 -7.12 -36.71 -15.75
CA GLN A 439 -6.74 -37.19 -17.08
C GLN A 439 -6.98 -36.08 -18.10
N ILE A 440 -5.89 -35.50 -18.64
CA ILE A 440 -5.99 -34.43 -19.62
C ILE A 440 -6.26 -34.95 -21.01
N GLU A 441 -7.40 -34.58 -21.59
CA GLU A 441 -7.73 -34.94 -22.98
C GLU A 441 -7.17 -33.90 -23.97
N SER A 442 -7.22 -32.63 -23.63
CA SER A 442 -6.65 -31.58 -24.48
C SER A 442 -6.37 -30.28 -23.71
N TYR A 443 -5.35 -29.56 -24.15
CA TYR A 443 -5.09 -28.16 -23.78
C TYR A 443 -5.06 -27.31 -25.04
N ARG A 444 -6.01 -26.41 -25.20
CA ARG A 444 -6.14 -25.55 -26.39
C ARG A 444 -5.93 -24.08 -26.06
N LEU A 445 -5.18 -23.42 -26.94
CA LEU A 445 -5.03 -21.95 -26.91
C LEU A 445 -5.86 -21.36 -28.05
N THR A 446 -6.67 -20.33 -27.74
CA THR A 446 -7.48 -19.58 -28.71
C THR A 446 -7.27 -18.10 -28.55
N ASP A 447 -7.56 -17.32 -29.59
CA ASP A 447 -7.44 -15.85 -29.59
C ASP A 447 -6.05 -15.35 -29.17
N VAL A 448 -4.98 -16.03 -29.62
CA VAL A 448 -3.62 -15.75 -29.17
C VAL A 448 -3.09 -14.52 -29.89
N THR A 449 -2.79 -13.50 -29.10
CA THR A 449 -2.06 -12.30 -29.54
C THR A 449 -0.59 -12.44 -29.14
N VAL A 450 0.34 -12.17 -30.07
CA VAL A 450 1.77 -12.31 -29.82
C VAL A 450 2.51 -11.02 -30.10
N THR A 451 3.52 -10.74 -29.28
CA THR A 451 4.46 -9.64 -29.45
C THR A 451 5.88 -10.17 -29.36
N GLY A 452 6.70 -9.88 -30.36
CA GLY A 452 8.13 -10.20 -30.36
C GLY A 452 8.95 -9.12 -29.64
N GLY A 453 10.28 -9.31 -29.61
CA GLY A 453 11.23 -8.37 -29.00
C GLY A 453 12.24 -9.06 -28.09
N ARG A 454 12.98 -8.28 -27.29
CA ARG A 454 13.91 -8.84 -26.28
C ARG A 454 13.17 -9.69 -25.25
N ALA A 455 11.93 -9.31 -24.95
CA ALA A 455 10.96 -10.06 -24.17
C ALA A 455 9.73 -10.32 -25.06
N GLY A 456 9.52 -11.57 -25.47
CA GLY A 456 8.35 -11.98 -26.24
C GLY A 456 7.17 -12.21 -25.31
N ARG A 457 5.94 -11.90 -25.78
CA ARG A 457 4.71 -12.12 -25.04
C ARG A 457 3.68 -12.84 -25.93
N ALA A 458 3.05 -13.88 -25.40
CA ALA A 458 1.84 -14.45 -25.94
C ALA A 458 0.71 -14.35 -24.91
N GLU A 459 -0.46 -13.88 -25.32
CA GLU A 459 -1.65 -13.74 -24.48
C GLU A 459 -2.84 -14.31 -25.24
N GLY A 460 -3.67 -15.13 -24.59
CA GLY A 460 -4.85 -15.74 -25.21
C GLY A 460 -5.76 -16.38 -24.18
N ASN A 461 -6.78 -17.08 -24.69
CA ASN A 461 -7.64 -17.92 -23.87
C ASN A 461 -7.13 -19.36 -23.88
N TYR A 462 -7.29 -20.08 -22.77
CA TYR A 462 -7.03 -21.52 -22.71
C TYR A 462 -8.29 -22.29 -22.35
N THR A 463 -8.37 -23.53 -22.86
CA THR A 463 -9.38 -24.52 -22.49
C THR A 463 -8.68 -25.84 -22.21
N VAL A 464 -8.87 -26.39 -21.01
CA VAL A 464 -8.39 -27.70 -20.60
C VAL A 464 -9.59 -28.63 -20.55
N THR A 465 -9.60 -29.65 -21.39
CA THR A 465 -10.60 -30.71 -21.33
C THR A 465 -10.05 -31.91 -20.56
N ARG A 466 -10.84 -32.45 -19.64
CA ARG A 466 -10.50 -33.54 -18.74
C ARG A 466 -11.52 -34.65 -18.84
N ALA A 467 -11.08 -35.90 -18.73
CA ALA A 467 -11.99 -37.05 -18.76
C ALA A 467 -12.98 -37.00 -17.59
N GLY A 468 -14.27 -37.02 -17.90
CA GLY A 468 -15.32 -37.08 -16.88
C GLY A 468 -15.54 -35.81 -16.04
N ALA A 469 -14.96 -34.69 -16.42
CA ALA A 469 -15.12 -33.39 -15.71
C ALA A 469 -15.43 -32.25 -16.70
N PRO A 470 -16.10 -31.17 -16.25
CA PRO A 470 -16.34 -30.02 -17.12
C PRO A 470 -15.01 -29.35 -17.50
N PRO A 471 -14.92 -28.76 -18.71
CA PRO A 471 -13.70 -28.09 -19.14
C PRO A 471 -13.37 -26.86 -18.27
N ILE A 472 -12.10 -26.66 -18.02
CA ILE A 472 -11.60 -25.42 -17.37
C ILE A 472 -11.23 -24.44 -18.47
N THR A 473 -11.78 -23.23 -18.41
CA THR A 473 -11.45 -22.14 -19.34
C THR A 473 -10.87 -20.95 -18.60
N GLY A 474 -10.03 -20.17 -19.27
CA GLY A 474 -9.46 -18.96 -18.68
C GLY A 474 -8.59 -18.21 -19.65
N LYS A 475 -7.93 -17.16 -19.12
CA LYS A 475 -6.89 -16.43 -19.84
C LYS A 475 -5.51 -16.92 -19.43
N ILE A 476 -4.56 -16.88 -20.37
CA ILE A 476 -3.16 -17.20 -20.12
C ILE A 476 -2.26 -16.16 -20.75
N ILE A 477 -1.17 -15.84 -20.04
CA ILE A 477 -0.10 -14.99 -20.52
C ILE A 477 1.21 -15.76 -20.37
N PHE A 478 1.99 -15.83 -21.45
CA PHE A 478 3.36 -16.31 -21.45
C PHE A 478 4.31 -15.14 -21.65
N GLY A 479 5.33 -15.03 -20.80
CA GLY A 479 6.48 -14.17 -21.02
C GLY A 479 7.67 -15.02 -21.42
N MET A 480 8.36 -14.65 -22.51
CA MET A 480 9.39 -15.47 -23.16
C MET A 480 10.68 -14.68 -23.37
N VAL A 481 11.79 -15.38 -23.23
CA VAL A 481 13.15 -14.85 -23.52
C VAL A 481 13.91 -15.85 -24.36
N ARG A 482 14.95 -15.39 -25.08
CA ARG A 482 15.90 -16.28 -25.73
C ARG A 482 16.97 -16.71 -24.72
N ARG A 483 17.07 -18.00 -24.44
CA ARG A 483 18.11 -18.63 -23.60
C ARG A 483 18.81 -19.74 -24.40
N ASP A 484 20.11 -19.76 -24.37
CA ASP A 484 20.92 -20.75 -25.08
C ASP A 484 20.54 -20.88 -26.56
N GLY A 485 20.33 -19.73 -27.23
CA GLY A 485 19.92 -19.65 -28.63
C GLY A 485 18.46 -20.00 -28.91
N SER A 486 17.68 -20.49 -27.92
CA SER A 486 16.31 -20.98 -28.09
C SER A 486 15.29 -20.11 -27.34
N PRO A 487 14.06 -19.95 -27.89
CA PRO A 487 12.94 -19.33 -27.17
C PRO A 487 12.54 -20.18 -25.96
N ARG A 488 12.36 -19.58 -24.80
CA ARG A 488 11.93 -20.24 -23.55
C ARG A 488 10.94 -19.40 -22.80
N ILE A 489 10.00 -20.04 -22.12
CA ILE A 489 9.02 -19.40 -21.24
C ILE A 489 9.65 -19.13 -19.89
N GLN A 490 9.69 -17.87 -19.46
CA GLN A 490 10.18 -17.43 -18.16
C GLN A 490 9.02 -17.05 -17.23
N LEU A 491 7.84 -16.77 -17.77
CA LEU A 491 6.64 -16.41 -17.04
C LEU A 491 5.44 -17.15 -17.57
N ILE A 492 4.62 -17.70 -16.68
CA ILE A 492 3.28 -18.22 -16.96
C ILE A 492 2.32 -17.56 -15.99
N ALA A 493 1.29 -16.90 -16.48
CA ALA A 493 0.22 -16.37 -15.65
C ALA A 493 -1.13 -16.87 -16.19
N THR A 494 -1.95 -17.46 -15.33
CA THR A 494 -3.26 -18.04 -15.70
C THR A 494 -4.36 -17.42 -14.85
N GLU A 495 -5.48 -17.15 -15.50
CA GLU A 495 -6.70 -16.61 -14.92
C GLU A 495 -7.88 -17.49 -15.37
N PRO A 496 -8.40 -18.41 -14.53
CA PRO A 496 -9.57 -19.21 -14.87
C PRO A 496 -10.82 -18.32 -14.92
N ARG A 497 -11.70 -18.60 -15.87
CA ARG A 497 -13.06 -18.04 -15.88
C ARG A 497 -13.92 -18.89 -14.96
N ALA A 498 -14.68 -18.25 -14.07
CA ALA A 498 -15.77 -18.92 -13.37
C ALA A 498 -16.77 -19.46 -14.39
N SER A 499 -17.04 -20.76 -14.35
CA SER A 499 -18.06 -21.43 -15.15
C SER A 499 -19.46 -21.09 -14.68
#